data_b850646d43358783a7f58e98130d3e32
#
_entry.id   b850646d43358783a7f58e98130d3e32
#
_cell.length_a   1.000
_cell.length_b   1.000
_cell.length_c   1.000
_cell.angle_alpha   90.00
_cell.angle_beta   90.00
_cell.angle_gamma   90.00
#
_symmetry.space_group_name_H-M   'P 1'
#
loop_
_entity.id
_entity.type
_entity.pdbx_description
1 polymer ?
#
loop_
_entity_poly.entity_id
_entity_poly.type
_entity_poly.pdbx_seq_one_letter_code
_entity_poly.pdbx_strand_id
1 'polypeptide(L)'
;DRHELAGSIPRLEADWTRCHPDLTFSDLQAELLARQPRILIDDYGGTATSTMISPFSLDEAGAELVAEALFEALTVARPEDNHAAACGCDIVGEWSVSVDFATGPVAQGLVLQRKGGGLAGIHRTQFGDGEGEGRETQDGFDLQIFHWVEGCYVGYRFVTEVCAADRLSGYVELGAASSHARGPTTLRQFGRVPFNAVRS
;
A
#
# COMPACT_ATOMS: atom_id res chain seq x y z
N ASP A 1 -23.59 -15.55 15.03
CA ASP A 1 -24.93 -14.95 14.90
C ASP A 1 -24.94 -14.11 13.62
N ARG A 2 -25.54 -14.69 12.57
CA ARG A 2 -25.79 -13.99 11.31
C ARG A 2 -26.93 -13.02 11.53
N HIS A 3 -26.65 -11.76 11.71
CA HIS A 3 -27.65 -10.73 11.45
C HIS A 3 -27.85 -10.65 9.93
N GLU A 4 -28.77 -11.45 9.40
CA GLU A 4 -29.35 -11.25 8.09
C GLU A 4 -30.12 -9.94 8.10
N LEU A 5 -29.46 -8.85 7.75
CA LEU A 5 -30.17 -7.65 7.35
C LEU A 5 -30.82 -7.97 6.00
N ALA A 6 -32.15 -8.03 5.99
CA ALA A 6 -32.94 -8.16 4.76
C ALA A 6 -32.50 -7.04 3.79
N GLY A 7 -31.88 -7.42 2.65
CA GLY A 7 -31.40 -6.49 1.64
C GLY A 7 -29.88 -6.37 1.52
N SER A 8 -29.07 -7.16 2.25
CA SER A 8 -27.62 -7.17 2.05
C SER A 8 -27.28 -7.85 0.73
N ILE A 9 -26.56 -7.13 -0.12
CA ILE A 9 -25.99 -7.70 -1.34
C ILE A 9 -24.90 -8.69 -0.91
N PRO A 10 -24.93 -9.95 -1.40
CA PRO A 10 -23.90 -10.91 -1.09
C PRO A 10 -22.54 -10.40 -1.62
N ARG A 11 -21.51 -10.56 -0.81
CA ARG A 11 -20.13 -10.20 -1.14
C ARG A 11 -19.26 -11.43 -1.00
N LEU A 12 -18.25 -11.53 -1.85
CA LEU A 12 -17.23 -12.54 -1.77
C LEU A 12 -15.97 -11.93 -1.15
N GLU A 13 -15.46 -12.51 -0.08
CA GLU A 13 -14.14 -12.19 0.43
C GLU A 13 -13.10 -13.09 -0.23
N ALA A 14 -12.11 -12.47 -0.86
CA ALA A 14 -10.91 -13.13 -1.34
C ALA A 14 -9.78 -12.80 -0.38
N ASP A 15 -9.32 -13.81 0.38
CA ASP A 15 -8.22 -13.71 1.35
C ASP A 15 -7.07 -14.60 0.91
N TRP A 16 -5.90 -14.01 0.67
CA TRP A 16 -4.68 -14.72 0.26
C TRP A 16 -3.55 -14.64 1.28
N THR A 17 -3.84 -14.19 2.51
CA THR A 17 -2.87 -14.08 3.60
C THR A 17 -2.06 -15.35 3.82
N ARG A 18 -2.67 -16.53 3.65
CA ARG A 18 -2.02 -17.83 3.89
C ARG A 18 -1.12 -18.29 2.75
N CYS A 19 -1.47 -17.96 1.50
CA CYS A 19 -0.73 -18.42 0.32
C CYS A 19 0.26 -17.38 -0.21
N HIS A 20 -0.03 -16.10 -0.02
CA HIS A 20 0.81 -14.98 -0.48
C HIS A 20 0.84 -13.85 0.55
N PRO A 21 1.46 -14.06 1.73
CA PRO A 21 1.47 -13.05 2.80
C PRO A 21 2.16 -11.75 2.38
N ASP A 22 3.07 -11.81 1.42
CA ASP A 22 3.84 -10.67 0.92
C ASP A 22 3.18 -9.93 -0.25
N LEU A 23 2.15 -10.52 -0.86
CA LEU A 23 1.39 -9.87 -1.92
C LEU A 23 0.39 -8.90 -1.31
N THR A 24 0.66 -7.62 -1.41
CA THR A 24 -0.29 -6.62 -0.94
C THR A 24 -1.46 -6.44 -1.91
N PHE A 25 -2.60 -5.97 -1.40
CA PHE A 25 -3.74 -5.58 -2.23
C PHE A 25 -3.33 -4.57 -3.32
N SER A 26 -2.46 -3.62 -2.99
CA SER A 26 -1.98 -2.61 -3.95
C SER A 26 -1.19 -3.23 -5.10
N ASP A 27 -0.37 -4.25 -4.82
CA ASP A 27 0.39 -4.95 -5.84
C ASP A 27 -0.52 -5.79 -6.73
N LEU A 28 -1.47 -6.50 -6.13
CA LEU A 28 -2.51 -7.26 -6.86
C LEU A 28 -3.36 -6.32 -7.74
N GLN A 29 -3.81 -5.19 -7.21
CA GLN A 29 -4.58 -4.21 -7.96
C GLN A 29 -3.78 -3.63 -9.13
N ALA A 30 -2.49 -3.33 -8.94
CA ALA A 30 -1.62 -2.84 -10.00
C ALA A 30 -1.47 -3.88 -11.13
N GLU A 31 -1.33 -5.16 -10.78
CA GLU A 31 -1.27 -6.25 -11.73
C GLU A 31 -2.56 -6.40 -12.53
N LEU A 32 -3.71 -6.37 -11.86
CA LEU A 32 -5.03 -6.45 -12.48
C LEU A 32 -5.31 -5.25 -13.40
N LEU A 33 -4.86 -4.06 -13.01
CA LEU A 33 -4.98 -2.84 -13.83
C LEU A 33 -4.08 -2.86 -15.07
N ALA A 34 -2.99 -3.63 -15.06
CA ALA A 34 -2.10 -3.77 -16.22
C ALA A 34 -2.62 -4.74 -17.27
N ARG A 35 -3.67 -5.52 -16.97
CA ARG A 35 -4.26 -6.51 -17.89
C ARG A 35 -5.10 -5.88 -19.00
N GLN A 36 -5.47 -6.70 -19.97
CA GLN A 36 -6.46 -6.38 -21.02
C GLN A 36 -7.55 -7.48 -21.04
N PRO A 37 -8.78 -7.15 -20.66
CA PRO A 37 -9.25 -5.84 -20.19
C PRO A 37 -8.71 -5.49 -18.80
N ARG A 38 -8.67 -4.19 -18.51
CA ARG A 38 -8.26 -3.70 -17.19
C ARG A 38 -9.32 -4.04 -16.15
N ILE A 39 -8.88 -4.58 -15.01
CA ILE A 39 -9.76 -4.92 -13.90
C ILE A 39 -9.40 -4.03 -12.71
N LEU A 40 -10.39 -3.27 -12.24
CA LEU A 40 -10.29 -2.49 -11.02
C LEU A 40 -11.09 -3.20 -9.93
N ILE A 41 -10.43 -3.60 -8.87
CA ILE A 41 -11.06 -4.10 -7.64
C ILE A 41 -11.09 -2.99 -6.60
N ASP A 42 -12.18 -2.94 -5.83
CA ASP A 42 -12.35 -1.96 -4.77
C ASP A 42 -11.58 -2.39 -3.50
N ASP A 43 -11.06 -1.42 -2.77
CA ASP A 43 -10.39 -1.64 -1.48
C ASP A 43 -11.38 -1.68 -0.29
N TYR A 44 -12.68 -1.53 -0.55
CA TYR A 44 -13.69 -1.46 0.49
C TYR A 44 -13.85 -2.78 1.26
N GLY A 45 -13.62 -2.73 2.56
CA GLY A 45 -13.84 -3.87 3.46
C GLY A 45 -12.76 -4.95 3.43
N GLY A 46 -11.67 -4.74 2.67
CA GLY A 46 -10.52 -5.64 2.64
C GLY A 46 -9.44 -5.31 3.69
N THR A 47 -8.36 -6.07 3.65
CA THR A 47 -7.13 -5.86 4.42
C THR A 47 -5.95 -5.66 3.47
N ALA A 48 -4.73 -5.62 3.99
CA ALA A 48 -3.53 -5.59 3.14
C ALA A 48 -3.41 -6.82 2.22
N THR A 49 -4.01 -7.95 2.59
CA THR A 49 -3.92 -9.24 1.90
C THR A 49 -5.29 -9.87 1.63
N SER A 50 -6.36 -9.07 1.62
CA SER A 50 -7.71 -9.51 1.26
C SER A 50 -8.50 -8.39 0.59
N THR A 51 -9.57 -8.75 -0.12
CA THR A 51 -10.53 -7.80 -0.69
C THR A 51 -11.94 -8.35 -0.64
N MET A 52 -12.92 -7.43 -0.62
CA MET A 52 -14.34 -7.76 -0.74
C MET A 52 -14.82 -7.48 -2.15
N ILE A 53 -15.23 -8.51 -2.86
CA ILE A 53 -15.77 -8.40 -4.22
C ILE A 53 -17.29 -8.27 -4.13
N SER A 54 -17.81 -7.18 -4.69
CA SER A 54 -19.25 -6.98 -4.83
C SER A 54 -19.68 -7.39 -6.25
N PRO A 55 -20.59 -8.35 -6.43
CA PRO A 55 -21.05 -8.77 -7.75
C PRO A 55 -22.04 -7.78 -8.40
N PHE A 56 -22.33 -6.66 -7.73
CA PHE A 56 -23.44 -5.76 -8.10
C PHE A 56 -23.36 -5.22 -9.55
N SER A 57 -22.15 -5.03 -10.06
CA SER A 57 -21.93 -4.47 -11.41
C SER A 57 -21.43 -5.53 -12.42
N LEU A 58 -21.36 -6.80 -12.02
CA LEU A 58 -20.85 -7.87 -12.86
C LEU A 58 -21.99 -8.66 -13.47
N ASP A 59 -21.97 -8.84 -14.78
CA ASP A 59 -22.69 -9.91 -15.44
C ASP A 59 -21.90 -11.23 -15.34
N GLU A 60 -22.44 -12.32 -15.85
CA GLU A 60 -21.81 -13.63 -15.76
C GLU A 60 -20.42 -13.66 -16.42
N ALA A 61 -20.28 -13.05 -17.60
CA ALA A 61 -19.00 -12.98 -18.32
C ALA A 61 -17.97 -12.11 -17.57
N GLY A 62 -18.40 -11.01 -16.97
CA GLY A 62 -17.56 -10.17 -16.13
C GLY A 62 -17.12 -10.87 -14.85
N ALA A 63 -17.99 -11.67 -14.24
CA ALA A 63 -17.67 -12.45 -13.06
C ALA A 63 -16.63 -13.55 -13.36
N GLU A 64 -16.79 -14.28 -14.48
CA GLU A 64 -15.80 -15.27 -14.94
C GLU A 64 -14.44 -14.62 -15.19
N LEU A 65 -14.41 -13.50 -15.91
CA LEU A 65 -13.20 -12.77 -16.23
C LEU A 65 -12.45 -12.29 -14.97
N VAL A 66 -13.17 -11.76 -13.97
CA VAL A 66 -12.56 -11.36 -12.70
C VAL A 66 -12.04 -12.57 -11.94
N ALA A 67 -12.80 -13.67 -11.91
CA ALA A 67 -12.39 -14.90 -11.24
C ALA A 67 -11.13 -15.51 -11.86
N GLU A 68 -11.05 -15.60 -13.19
CA GLU A 68 -9.87 -16.08 -13.92
C GLU A 68 -8.65 -15.19 -13.65
N ALA A 69 -8.81 -13.88 -13.75
CA ALA A 69 -7.72 -12.96 -13.53
C ALA A 69 -7.17 -13.00 -12.09
N LEU A 70 -8.05 -13.11 -11.09
CA LEU A 70 -7.64 -13.30 -9.69
C LEU A 70 -6.96 -14.65 -9.49
N PHE A 71 -7.52 -15.72 -10.05
CA PHE A 71 -6.93 -17.05 -9.95
C PHE A 71 -5.52 -17.08 -10.56
N GLU A 72 -5.34 -16.53 -11.75
CA GLU A 72 -4.03 -16.43 -12.38
C GLU A 72 -3.06 -15.61 -11.54
N ALA A 73 -3.46 -14.41 -11.08
CA ALA A 73 -2.61 -13.55 -10.29
C ALA A 73 -2.20 -14.19 -8.95
N LEU A 74 -3.09 -14.99 -8.34
CA LEU A 74 -2.84 -15.68 -7.07
C LEU A 74 -2.19 -17.06 -7.23
N THR A 75 -2.07 -17.62 -8.44
CA THR A 75 -1.43 -18.91 -8.68
C THR A 75 -0.04 -18.80 -9.32
N VAL A 76 0.32 -17.63 -9.84
CA VAL A 76 1.68 -17.39 -10.33
C VAL A 76 2.67 -17.57 -9.18
N ALA A 77 3.62 -18.50 -9.36
CA ALA A 77 4.74 -18.64 -8.45
C ALA A 77 5.53 -17.33 -8.45
N ARG A 78 5.40 -16.55 -7.41
CA ARG A 78 6.22 -15.36 -7.19
C ARG A 78 7.58 -15.82 -6.69
N PRO A 79 8.70 -15.25 -7.19
CA PRO A 79 9.96 -15.46 -6.53
C PRO A 79 9.71 -15.13 -5.06
N GLU A 80 10.15 -15.98 -4.15
CA GLU A 80 10.23 -15.62 -2.74
C GLU A 80 11.03 -14.32 -2.76
N ASP A 81 10.31 -13.21 -2.59
CA ASP A 81 10.99 -11.95 -2.39
C ASP A 81 11.90 -12.18 -1.20
N ASN A 82 13.21 -12.13 -1.45
CA ASN A 82 14.24 -12.31 -0.43
C ASN A 82 14.20 -11.08 0.50
N HIS A 83 13.03 -10.83 1.12
CA HIS A 83 12.78 -9.74 2.05
C HIS A 83 13.58 -9.84 3.34
N ALA A 84 14.40 -10.88 3.47
CA ALA A 84 15.30 -11.09 4.60
C ALA A 84 16.66 -10.38 4.46
N ALA A 85 16.98 -9.80 3.31
CA ALA A 85 18.18 -8.98 3.22
C ALA A 85 17.84 -7.60 3.78
N ALA A 86 18.09 -7.40 5.07
CA ALA A 86 18.07 -6.06 5.64
C ALA A 86 19.00 -5.14 4.83
N CYS A 87 18.55 -3.92 4.58
CA CYS A 87 19.40 -2.88 4.02
C CYS A 87 20.73 -2.85 4.77
N GLY A 88 21.85 -2.77 4.06
CA GLY A 88 23.16 -2.64 4.67
C GLY A 88 23.37 -1.34 5.48
N CYS A 89 22.34 -0.48 5.54
CA CYS A 89 22.31 0.79 6.23
C CYS A 89 21.32 0.74 7.40
N ASP A 90 21.64 1.40 8.50
CA ASP A 90 20.66 1.61 9.56
C ASP A 90 19.68 2.72 9.16
N ILE A 91 18.44 2.34 8.87
CA ILE A 91 17.38 3.26 8.45
C ILE A 91 16.58 3.83 9.63
N VAL A 92 16.77 3.31 10.84
CA VAL A 92 16.06 3.75 12.05
C VAL A 92 16.52 5.15 12.44
N GLY A 93 15.58 6.00 12.82
CA GLY A 93 15.85 7.36 13.27
C GLY A 93 14.96 8.41 12.61
N GLU A 94 15.36 9.67 12.75
CA GLU A 94 14.65 10.81 12.18
C GLU A 94 15.29 11.24 10.85
N TRP A 95 14.42 11.55 9.90
CA TRP A 95 14.78 11.94 8.55
C TRP A 95 14.05 13.21 8.13
N SER A 96 14.79 14.16 7.57
CA SER A 96 14.23 15.30 6.86
C SER A 96 13.97 14.89 5.42
N VAL A 97 12.72 14.84 5.02
CA VAL A 97 12.26 14.36 3.71
C VAL A 97 11.86 15.53 2.84
N SER A 98 12.27 15.55 1.60
CA SER A 98 11.77 16.42 0.53
C SER A 98 11.01 15.59 -0.48
N VAL A 99 9.72 15.86 -0.66
CA VAL A 99 8.87 15.21 -1.67
C VAL A 99 8.62 16.20 -2.82
N ASP A 100 8.94 15.79 -4.05
CA ASP A 100 8.88 16.65 -5.23
C ASP A 100 7.50 16.59 -5.89
N PHE A 101 6.53 17.33 -5.33
CA PHE A 101 5.21 17.47 -5.92
C PHE A 101 5.24 18.33 -7.19
N ALA A 102 4.19 18.26 -8.01
CA ALA A 102 4.04 19.09 -9.21
C ALA A 102 4.08 20.60 -8.92
N THR A 103 3.76 21.00 -7.70
CA THR A 103 3.83 22.40 -7.21
C THR A 103 5.19 22.80 -6.67
N GLY A 104 6.15 21.87 -6.66
CA GLY A 104 7.48 22.04 -6.12
C GLY A 104 7.77 21.15 -4.90
N PRO A 105 9.02 21.12 -4.43
CA PRO A 105 9.44 20.30 -3.30
C PRO A 105 8.80 20.79 -1.99
N VAL A 106 8.33 19.82 -1.19
CA VAL A 106 7.76 20.08 0.13
C VAL A 106 8.60 19.35 1.18
N ALA A 107 9.06 20.12 2.17
CA ALA A 107 9.81 19.57 3.31
C ALA A 107 8.85 18.91 4.31
N GLN A 108 9.20 17.71 4.74
CA GLN A 108 8.43 16.85 5.65
C GLN A 108 9.39 16.12 6.59
N GLY A 109 8.87 15.50 7.65
CA GLY A 109 9.64 14.66 8.56
C GLY A 109 9.21 13.20 8.47
N LEU A 110 10.16 12.28 8.65
CA LEU A 110 9.87 10.86 8.75
C LEU A 110 10.67 10.26 9.91
N VAL A 111 9.99 9.59 10.82
CA VAL A 111 10.59 8.87 11.94
C VAL A 111 10.39 7.39 11.73
N LEU A 112 11.46 6.62 11.70
CA LEU A 112 11.44 5.18 11.47
C LEU A 112 11.88 4.42 12.72
N GLN A 113 11.15 3.36 13.05
CA GLN A 113 11.42 2.48 14.19
C GLN A 113 11.16 1.03 13.83
N ARG A 114 11.99 0.10 14.34
CA ARG A 114 11.69 -1.35 14.24
C ARG A 114 10.63 -1.73 15.26
N LYS A 115 9.60 -2.43 14.82
CA LYS A 115 8.49 -2.86 15.66
C LYS A 115 7.97 -4.22 15.21
N GLY A 116 7.95 -5.21 16.11
CA GLY A 116 7.32 -6.49 15.85
C GLY A 116 7.88 -7.30 14.68
N GLY A 117 9.17 -7.09 14.33
CA GLY A 117 9.81 -7.74 13.17
C GLY A 117 9.62 -6.99 11.85
N GLY A 118 8.88 -5.88 11.85
CA GLY A 118 8.69 -4.96 10.73
C GLY A 118 9.21 -3.57 11.00
N LEU A 119 8.79 -2.63 10.18
CA LEU A 119 9.10 -1.21 10.29
C LEU A 119 7.83 -0.44 10.64
N ALA A 120 7.91 0.46 11.62
CA ALA A 120 6.87 1.44 11.89
C ALA A 120 7.39 2.84 11.55
N GLY A 121 6.50 3.72 11.06
CA GLY A 121 6.85 5.08 10.70
C GLY A 121 5.84 6.12 11.17
N ILE A 122 6.35 7.30 11.48
CA ILE A 122 5.57 8.50 11.70
C ILE A 122 5.99 9.53 10.65
N HIS A 123 5.06 9.96 9.84
CA HIS A 123 5.28 10.97 8.80
C HIS A 123 4.69 12.30 9.25
N ARG A 124 5.52 13.32 9.36
CA ARG A 124 5.15 14.67 9.84
C ARG A 124 4.99 15.61 8.66
N THR A 125 3.81 16.17 8.50
CA THR A 125 3.49 17.12 7.44
C THR A 125 2.88 18.40 8.02
N GLN A 126 2.69 19.41 7.19
CA GLN A 126 1.95 20.62 7.58
C GLN A 126 0.47 20.35 7.94
N PHE A 127 -0.08 19.19 7.54
CA PHE A 127 -1.45 18.80 7.83
C PHE A 127 -1.58 17.90 9.07
N GLY A 128 -0.48 17.65 9.76
CA GLY A 128 -0.41 16.78 10.94
C GLY A 128 0.44 15.53 10.69
N ASP A 129 0.44 14.67 11.71
CA ASP A 129 1.21 13.43 11.70
C ASP A 129 0.36 12.28 11.15
N GLY A 130 0.97 11.44 10.34
CA GLY A 130 0.45 10.17 9.90
C GLY A 130 1.27 9.03 10.47
N GLU A 131 0.65 7.89 10.68
CA GLU A 131 1.30 6.68 11.18
C GLU A 131 1.12 5.54 10.19
N GLY A 132 2.09 4.63 10.20
CA GLY A 132 2.02 3.47 9.33
C GLY A 132 3.05 2.41 9.65
N GLU A 133 2.94 1.34 8.91
CA GLU A 133 3.78 0.15 9.05
C GLU A 133 4.27 -0.30 7.68
N GLY A 134 5.36 -1.04 7.70
CA GLY A 134 6.00 -1.54 6.49
C GLY A 134 7.11 -2.53 6.81
N ARG A 135 8.02 -2.65 5.89
CA ARG A 135 9.13 -3.61 5.98
C ARG A 135 10.44 -2.98 5.53
N GLU A 136 11.54 -3.51 6.05
CA GLU A 136 12.86 -3.25 5.49
C GLU A 136 13.00 -4.02 4.18
N THR A 137 13.69 -3.45 3.22
CA THR A 137 14.03 -4.05 1.92
C THR A 137 15.54 -3.99 1.72
N GLN A 138 16.03 -4.65 0.69
CA GLN A 138 17.46 -4.57 0.34
C GLN A 138 17.90 -3.12 0.04
N ASP A 139 17.01 -2.31 -0.53
CA ASP A 139 17.27 -0.94 -0.95
C ASP A 139 16.81 0.10 0.10
N GLY A 140 16.42 -0.34 1.30
CA GLY A 140 15.98 0.49 2.40
C GLY A 140 14.66 0.06 3.00
N PHE A 141 13.52 0.58 2.53
CA PHE A 141 12.21 0.20 3.06
C PHE A 141 11.06 0.41 2.06
N ASP A 142 9.96 -0.28 2.34
CA ASP A 142 8.64 -0.09 1.77
C ASP A 142 7.67 0.15 2.92
N LEU A 143 7.14 1.37 3.04
CA LEU A 143 6.39 1.83 4.20
C LEU A 143 5.11 2.54 3.77
N GLN A 144 3.97 2.08 4.27
CA GLN A 144 2.68 2.69 4.02
C GLN A 144 2.21 3.49 5.24
N ILE A 145 1.92 4.76 5.04
CA ILE A 145 1.50 5.71 6.08
C ILE A 145 0.17 6.33 5.71
N PHE A 146 -0.67 6.53 6.70
CA PHE A 146 -1.99 7.13 6.53
C PHE A 146 -2.10 8.43 7.31
N HIS A 147 -2.62 9.44 6.65
CA HIS A 147 -3.00 10.72 7.25
C HIS A 147 -4.51 10.86 7.27
N TRP A 148 -5.04 11.37 8.36
CA TRP A 148 -6.42 11.81 8.42
C TRP A 148 -6.47 13.30 8.11
N VAL A 149 -7.04 13.66 6.97
CA VAL A 149 -7.13 15.05 6.51
C VAL A 149 -8.58 15.36 6.14
N GLU A 150 -9.20 16.30 6.83
CA GLU A 150 -10.54 16.81 6.52
C GLU A 150 -11.62 15.73 6.29
N GLY A 151 -11.60 14.69 7.12
CA GLY A 151 -12.59 13.61 7.03
C GLY A 151 -12.25 12.49 6.05
N CYS A 152 -11.08 12.54 5.42
CA CYS A 152 -10.58 11.51 4.51
C CYS A 152 -9.24 10.97 4.94
N TYR A 153 -8.97 9.70 4.66
CA TYR A 153 -7.63 9.16 4.76
C TYR A 153 -6.87 9.40 3.44
N VAL A 154 -5.63 9.85 3.57
CA VAL A 154 -4.68 9.97 2.47
C VAL A 154 -3.52 9.03 2.76
N GLY A 155 -3.25 8.13 1.82
CA GLY A 155 -2.16 7.18 1.91
C GLY A 155 -0.91 7.68 1.20
N TYR A 156 0.23 7.47 1.86
CA TYR A 156 1.58 7.66 1.33
C TYR A 156 2.30 6.32 1.43
N ARG A 157 2.70 5.75 0.30
CA ARG A 157 3.60 4.60 0.29
C ARG A 157 4.98 5.08 -0.13
N PHE A 158 5.90 5.11 0.81
CA PHE A 158 7.30 5.40 0.57
C PHE A 158 8.02 4.12 0.16
N VAL A 159 8.67 4.13 -0.99
CA VAL A 159 9.52 3.05 -1.47
C VAL A 159 10.90 3.60 -1.73
N THR A 160 11.91 3.10 -1.02
CA THR A 160 13.30 3.47 -1.25
C THR A 160 13.88 2.67 -2.41
N GLU A 161 14.69 3.33 -3.22
CA GLU A 161 15.49 2.75 -4.30
C GLU A 161 17.00 2.88 -4.04
N VAL A 162 17.36 3.82 -3.17
CA VAL A 162 18.76 4.03 -2.75
C VAL A 162 18.81 4.32 -1.26
N CYS A 163 19.63 3.55 -0.56
CA CYS A 163 19.92 3.70 0.86
C CYS A 163 21.42 3.92 1.10
N ALA A 164 21.76 5.00 1.79
CA ALA A 164 23.08 5.28 2.32
C ALA A 164 23.00 5.68 3.79
N ALA A 165 24.10 5.77 4.50
CA ALA A 165 24.12 5.99 5.94
C ALA A 165 23.38 7.27 6.39
N ASP A 166 23.41 8.31 5.55
CA ASP A 166 22.87 9.64 5.83
C ASP A 166 21.84 10.10 4.78
N ARG A 167 21.53 9.25 3.79
CA ARG A 167 20.64 9.57 2.66
C ARG A 167 19.76 8.41 2.27
N LEU A 168 18.51 8.75 1.95
CA LEU A 168 17.55 7.85 1.30
C LEU A 168 16.97 8.57 0.09
N SER A 169 16.67 7.84 -0.97
CA SER A 169 15.90 8.36 -2.09
C SER A 169 15.05 7.26 -2.71
N GLY A 170 13.99 7.68 -3.39
CA GLY A 170 13.04 6.79 -4.02
C GLY A 170 11.80 7.55 -4.44
N TYR A 171 10.65 6.94 -4.30
CA TYR A 171 9.38 7.56 -4.65
C TYR A 171 8.30 7.34 -3.59
N VAL A 172 7.30 8.22 -3.62
CA VAL A 172 6.07 8.12 -2.86
C VAL A 172 4.92 7.86 -3.82
N GLU A 173 4.14 6.83 -3.57
CA GLU A 173 2.85 6.62 -4.21
C GLU A 173 1.76 7.25 -3.36
N LEU A 174 0.88 8.02 -3.99
CA LEU A 174 -0.17 8.79 -3.33
C LEU A 174 -1.54 8.26 -3.71
N GLY A 175 -2.43 8.14 -2.74
CA GLY A 175 -3.80 7.71 -3.00
C GLY A 175 -4.74 8.02 -1.86
N ALA A 176 -6.04 8.00 -2.16
CA ALA A 176 -7.06 8.01 -1.13
C ALA A 176 -7.08 6.67 -0.41
N ALA A 177 -7.30 6.70 0.90
CA ALA A 177 -7.55 5.50 1.68
C ALA A 177 -9.05 5.36 1.93
N SER A 178 -9.51 4.13 2.09
CA SER A 178 -10.90 3.88 2.45
C SER A 178 -11.20 4.45 3.84
N SER A 179 -12.44 4.91 4.04
CA SER A 179 -12.90 5.46 5.33
C SER A 179 -12.88 4.44 6.48
N HIS A 180 -12.62 3.19 6.21
CA HIS A 180 -12.57 2.12 7.19
C HIS A 180 -11.15 1.83 7.71
N ALA A 181 -10.32 2.86 7.66
CA ALA A 181 -9.08 3.01 8.40
C ALA A 181 -8.15 1.78 8.39
N ARG A 182 -7.06 1.85 7.74
CA ARG A 182 -6.00 0.84 7.66
C ARG A 182 -6.25 -0.31 6.68
N GLY A 183 -7.28 -0.21 5.85
CA GLY A 183 -7.41 -1.05 4.67
C GLY A 183 -6.47 -0.61 3.55
N PRO A 184 -6.36 -1.41 2.48
CA PRO A 184 -5.57 -1.05 1.31
C PRO A 184 -6.05 0.29 0.74
N THR A 185 -5.10 1.11 0.35
CA THR A 185 -5.37 2.37 -0.33
C THR A 185 -5.39 2.14 -1.83
N THR A 186 -6.14 2.95 -2.55
CA THR A 186 -5.99 3.08 -3.99
C THR A 186 -4.69 3.86 -4.26
N LEU A 187 -3.56 3.25 -3.89
CA LEU A 187 -2.25 3.81 -4.13
C LEU A 187 -2.05 4.01 -5.64
N ARG A 188 -1.28 5.02 -6.01
CA ARG A 188 -1.11 5.51 -7.38
C ARG A 188 -2.30 6.26 -7.98
N GLN A 189 -3.39 6.46 -7.25
CA GLN A 189 -4.52 7.26 -7.75
C GLN A 189 -4.06 8.67 -8.13
N PHE A 190 -3.16 9.25 -7.34
CA PHE A 190 -2.58 10.58 -7.57
C PHE A 190 -1.16 10.52 -8.13
N GLY A 191 -0.72 9.33 -8.56
CA GLY A 191 0.55 9.11 -9.19
C GLY A 191 1.68 8.82 -8.21
N ARG A 192 2.89 8.89 -8.76
CA ARG A 192 4.15 8.60 -8.09
C ARG A 192 5.03 9.84 -8.16
N VAL A 193 5.57 10.26 -7.03
CA VAL A 193 6.43 11.44 -6.92
C VAL A 193 7.77 11.06 -6.28
N PRO A 194 8.91 11.60 -6.74
CA PRO A 194 10.21 11.31 -6.13
C PRO A 194 10.33 11.93 -4.75
N PHE A 195 11.12 11.31 -3.89
CA PHE A 195 11.54 11.87 -2.63
C PHE A 195 13.04 11.71 -2.41
N ASN A 196 13.59 12.63 -1.63
CA ASN A 196 14.93 12.55 -1.06
C ASN A 196 14.83 12.78 0.43
N ALA A 197 15.64 12.06 1.22
CA ALA A 197 15.70 12.24 2.65
C ALA A 197 17.15 12.30 3.12
N VAL A 198 17.41 13.14 4.11
CA VAL A 198 18.68 13.22 4.81
C VAL A 198 18.45 12.98 6.29
N ARG A 199 19.40 12.33 6.94
CA ARG A 199 19.33 12.06 8.37
C ARG A 199 19.34 13.38 9.15
N SER A 200 18.43 13.55 10.09
CA SER A 200 18.28 14.73 10.94
C SER A 200 19.25 14.68 12.11
#